data_f13eb3c5e99d116a4d74016f3f47cf42
#
_entry.id   f13eb3c5e99d116a4d74016f3f47cf42
#
_cell.length_a   1.000
_cell.length_b   1.000
_cell.length_c   1.000
_cell.angle_alpha   90.00
_cell.angle_beta   90.00
_cell.angle_gamma   90.00
#
_symmetry.space_group_name_H-M   'P 1'
#
loop_
_entity.id
_entity.type
_entity.pdbx_description
1 polymer ?
#
loop_
_entity_poly.entity_id
_entity_poly.type
_entity_poly.pdbx_seq_one_letter_code
_entity_poly.pdbx_strand_id
1 'polypeptide(L)'
;MNKLGIFVNFWEKSWTINYPYYIDKVARLGYDILEFQAQPLLEIDDAKLRAIKKHADDAGIKLSYSLGLNPKYDVANPDDAIRAGGVEYLQNIVRKIAVMEGELFSGVTYAGWGVPSYFVDAAEKERLFARSVDSMQKVMTVAEREGVTVCCEAVNRFESPLVNTAAEAIRYADAVNSKCIGIHLDTYHMNIEENSIGDAIRLVGSRLRHFHTGENNRNVPGRGHLDWDEIFSALAEIGYKRDIVSEPFLQMGDEVGYDIRVWRDILENPTEERLDAEAAFLLDFTKGYLKKYGM
;
A
#
# COMPACT_ATOMS: atom_id res chain seq x y z
N MET A 1 19.82 -6.59 -1.76
CA MET A 1 18.75 -7.59 -1.91
C MET A 1 17.47 -6.96 -1.44
N ASN A 2 16.39 -7.10 -2.19
CA ASN A 2 15.08 -6.58 -1.81
C ASN A 2 14.59 -7.27 -0.56
N LYS A 3 13.96 -6.52 0.35
CA LYS A 3 13.27 -7.09 1.51
C LYS A 3 11.86 -7.49 1.12
N LEU A 4 11.40 -8.62 1.66
CA LEU A 4 10.09 -9.19 1.36
C LEU A 4 9.14 -9.04 2.54
N GLY A 5 7.97 -8.50 2.25
CA GLY A 5 6.92 -8.26 3.22
C GLY A 5 5.60 -8.89 2.88
N ILE A 6 4.71 -8.88 3.86
CA ILE A 6 3.34 -9.30 3.70
C ILE A 6 2.41 -8.35 4.47
N PHE A 7 1.27 -8.04 3.87
CA PHE A 7 0.22 -7.24 4.50
C PHE A 7 -0.52 -8.10 5.54
N VAL A 8 -0.70 -7.58 6.74
CA VAL A 8 -1.23 -8.34 7.88
C VAL A 8 -2.63 -8.91 7.65
N ASN A 9 -3.43 -8.23 6.83
CA ASN A 9 -4.78 -8.68 6.49
C ASN A 9 -4.83 -9.89 5.54
N PHE A 10 -3.69 -10.49 5.28
CA PHE A 10 -3.59 -11.86 4.80
C PHE A 10 -4.23 -12.86 5.80
N TRP A 11 -4.04 -12.62 7.11
CA TRP A 11 -4.58 -13.43 8.21
C TRP A 11 -5.72 -12.72 8.94
N GLU A 12 -5.56 -11.42 9.18
CA GLU A 12 -6.45 -10.63 10.03
C GLU A 12 -7.63 -10.06 9.24
N LYS A 13 -8.82 -10.15 9.80
CA LYS A 13 -10.07 -9.67 9.20
C LYS A 13 -10.51 -8.30 9.71
N SER A 14 -9.79 -7.73 10.68
CA SER A 14 -9.97 -6.38 11.21
C SER A 14 -8.81 -5.47 10.82
N TRP A 15 -9.07 -4.17 10.73
CA TRP A 15 -8.01 -3.18 10.55
C TRP A 15 -7.19 -2.93 11.83
N THR A 16 -7.74 -3.31 13.00
CA THR A 16 -7.02 -3.25 14.28
C THR A 16 -6.42 -4.61 14.60
N ILE A 17 -5.13 -4.65 14.88
CA ILE A 17 -4.36 -5.89 14.98
C ILE A 17 -3.64 -6.06 16.32
N ASN A 18 -3.27 -7.30 16.64
CA ASN A 18 -2.31 -7.60 17.69
C ASN A 18 -0.88 -7.52 17.14
N TYR A 19 -0.25 -6.32 17.23
CA TYR A 19 1.07 -6.07 16.65
C TYR A 19 2.14 -7.08 17.08
N PRO A 20 2.36 -7.37 18.40
CA PRO A 20 3.37 -8.34 18.82
C PRO A 20 3.16 -9.73 18.20
N TYR A 21 1.93 -10.21 18.18
CA TYR A 21 1.60 -11.51 17.61
C TYR A 21 1.98 -11.63 16.14
N TYR A 22 1.62 -10.63 15.32
CA TYR A 22 1.91 -10.66 13.88
C TYR A 22 3.37 -10.38 13.56
N ILE A 23 4.06 -9.57 14.35
CA ILE A 23 5.51 -9.39 14.25
C ILE A 23 6.23 -10.73 14.45
N ASP A 24 5.90 -11.44 15.53
CA ASP A 24 6.48 -12.77 15.80
C ASP A 24 6.11 -13.80 14.74
N LYS A 25 4.89 -13.73 14.22
CA LYS A 25 4.39 -14.63 13.18
C LYS A 25 5.18 -14.47 11.88
N VAL A 26 5.32 -13.25 11.37
CA VAL A 26 6.03 -13.02 10.11
C VAL A 26 7.53 -13.31 10.26
N ALA A 27 8.12 -13.06 11.43
CA ALA A 27 9.50 -13.44 11.73
C ALA A 27 9.70 -14.97 11.66
N ARG A 28 8.79 -15.75 12.26
CA ARG A 28 8.85 -17.22 12.18
C ARG A 28 8.69 -17.76 10.76
N LEU A 29 7.87 -17.08 9.93
CA LEU A 29 7.68 -17.44 8.52
C LEU A 29 8.85 -17.02 7.62
N GLY A 30 9.78 -16.19 8.12
CA GLY A 30 10.99 -15.77 7.40
C GLY A 30 10.79 -14.57 6.47
N TYR A 31 9.77 -13.75 6.72
CA TYR A 31 9.60 -12.44 6.10
C TYR A 31 10.49 -11.39 6.76
N ASP A 32 10.79 -10.33 6.03
CA ASP A 32 11.57 -9.18 6.51
C ASP A 32 10.68 -8.03 6.98
N ILE A 33 9.42 -7.98 6.51
CA ILE A 33 8.53 -6.82 6.68
C ILE A 33 7.13 -7.29 7.06
N LEU A 34 6.54 -6.60 8.04
CA LEU A 34 5.10 -6.60 8.31
C LEU A 34 4.51 -5.26 7.89
N GLU A 35 3.54 -5.29 6.96
CA GLU A 35 2.78 -4.10 6.60
C GLU A 35 1.37 -4.14 7.18
N PHE A 36 0.85 -2.99 7.57
CA PHE A 36 -0.49 -2.85 8.14
C PHE A 36 -1.09 -1.46 7.94
N GLN A 37 -2.40 -1.33 8.18
CA GLN A 37 -3.11 -0.06 8.14
C GLN A 37 -2.58 0.93 9.16
N ALA A 38 -2.30 2.16 8.70
CA ALA A 38 -1.77 3.24 9.54
C ALA A 38 -2.82 3.92 10.41
N GLN A 39 -4.11 3.84 10.04
CA GLN A 39 -5.19 4.50 10.78
C GLN A 39 -5.22 4.17 12.27
N PRO A 40 -5.11 2.89 12.72
CA PRO A 40 -5.18 2.55 14.13
C PRO A 40 -4.06 3.16 14.98
N LEU A 41 -2.95 3.59 14.37
CA LEU A 41 -1.85 4.22 15.10
C LEU A 41 -2.25 5.53 15.78
N LEU A 42 -3.28 6.21 15.29
CA LEU A 42 -3.77 7.46 15.88
C LEU A 42 -4.36 7.27 17.28
N GLU A 43 -4.89 6.08 17.57
CA GLU A 43 -5.48 5.74 18.86
C GLU A 43 -4.45 5.17 19.87
N ILE A 44 -3.19 5.05 19.45
CA ILE A 44 -2.12 4.48 20.27
C ILE A 44 -1.21 5.61 20.75
N ASP A 45 -0.92 5.61 22.05
CA ASP A 45 0.04 6.56 22.63
C ASP A 45 1.47 6.29 22.13
N ASP A 46 2.31 7.35 22.16
CA ASP A 46 3.66 7.28 21.60
C ASP A 46 4.58 6.30 22.35
N ALA A 47 4.36 6.07 23.64
CA ALA A 47 5.16 5.11 24.40
C ALA A 47 4.88 3.68 23.93
N LYS A 48 3.62 3.36 23.70
CA LYS A 48 3.21 2.06 23.17
C LYS A 48 3.65 1.87 21.72
N LEU A 49 3.61 2.93 20.89
CA LEU A 49 4.15 2.88 19.53
C LEU A 49 5.65 2.54 19.52
N ARG A 50 6.44 3.19 20.38
CA ARG A 50 7.88 2.88 20.53
C ARG A 50 8.11 1.46 21.05
N ALA A 51 7.23 0.95 21.93
CA ALA A 51 7.32 -0.44 22.39
C ALA A 51 7.05 -1.44 21.26
N ILE A 52 6.05 -1.18 20.39
CA ILE A 52 5.77 -1.98 19.20
C ILE A 52 6.99 -1.96 18.25
N LYS A 53 7.54 -0.77 17.98
CA LYS A 53 8.73 -0.63 17.13
C LYS A 53 9.92 -1.41 17.70
N LYS A 54 10.17 -1.25 19.01
CA LYS A 54 11.25 -2.01 19.66
C LYS A 54 11.05 -3.52 19.54
N HIS A 55 9.82 -4.02 19.71
CA HIS A 55 9.52 -5.44 19.54
C HIS A 55 9.83 -5.91 18.10
N ALA A 56 9.46 -5.11 17.12
CA ALA A 56 9.77 -5.41 15.71
C ALA A 56 11.29 -5.44 15.45
N ASP A 57 12.04 -4.48 16.01
CA ASP A 57 13.50 -4.45 15.90
C ASP A 57 14.17 -5.67 16.56
N ASP A 58 13.72 -6.03 17.76
CA ASP A 58 14.21 -7.20 18.48
C ASP A 58 13.94 -8.50 17.68
N ALA A 59 12.85 -8.54 16.91
CA ALA A 59 12.49 -9.64 16.02
C ALA A 59 13.16 -9.56 14.62
N GLY A 60 13.86 -8.47 14.30
CA GLY A 60 14.46 -8.22 13.00
C GLY A 60 13.47 -7.86 11.90
N ILE A 61 12.27 -7.40 12.24
CA ILE A 61 11.18 -7.07 11.32
C ILE A 61 11.09 -5.55 11.10
N LYS A 62 11.11 -5.14 9.83
CA LYS A 62 10.77 -3.79 9.41
C LYS A 62 9.24 -3.63 9.41
N LEU A 63 8.75 -2.48 9.88
CA LEU A 63 7.34 -2.12 9.78
C LEU A 63 7.11 -1.22 8.56
N SER A 64 6.02 -1.46 7.83
CA SER A 64 5.54 -0.66 6.71
C SER A 64 4.08 -0.30 6.92
N TYR A 65 3.63 0.80 6.29
CA TYR A 65 2.36 1.43 6.63
C TYR A 65 1.59 1.76 5.36
N SER A 66 0.33 1.32 5.29
CA SER A 66 -0.57 1.60 4.18
C SER A 66 -1.87 2.26 4.67
N LEU A 67 -2.63 2.86 3.76
CA LEU A 67 -3.91 3.50 4.08
C LEU A 67 -4.85 3.52 2.87
N GLY A 68 -6.08 3.03 3.06
CA GLY A 68 -7.23 3.48 2.29
C GLY A 68 -7.88 4.65 3.02
N LEU A 69 -7.71 5.88 2.54
CA LEU A 69 -8.19 7.08 3.24
C LEU A 69 -9.71 7.09 3.33
N ASN A 70 -10.25 7.08 4.55
CA ASN A 70 -11.69 7.13 4.75
C ASN A 70 -12.31 8.39 4.10
N PRO A 71 -13.41 8.27 3.33
CA PRO A 71 -14.03 9.41 2.62
C PRO A 71 -14.38 10.62 3.47
N LYS A 72 -14.59 10.46 4.78
CA LYS A 72 -14.80 11.60 5.69
C LYS A 72 -13.57 12.51 5.84
N TYR A 73 -12.40 12.04 5.41
CA TYR A 73 -11.12 12.76 5.40
C TYR A 73 -10.60 13.01 3.98
N ASP A 74 -11.49 12.93 2.98
CA ASP A 74 -11.12 13.05 1.57
C ASP A 74 -10.45 14.40 1.26
N VAL A 75 -9.17 14.36 0.99
CA VAL A 75 -8.33 15.52 0.66
C VAL A 75 -8.58 16.08 -0.74
N ALA A 76 -9.39 15.41 -1.56
CA ALA A 76 -9.85 15.87 -2.87
C ALA A 76 -11.29 16.44 -2.83
N ASN A 77 -11.97 16.35 -1.69
CA ASN A 77 -13.40 16.70 -1.53
C ASN A 77 -13.69 18.14 -1.98
N PRO A 78 -14.87 18.43 -2.57
CA PRO A 78 -15.32 19.80 -2.83
C PRO A 78 -15.42 20.68 -1.59
N ASP A 79 -15.73 20.11 -0.42
CA ASP A 79 -15.86 20.84 0.85
C ASP A 79 -14.47 21.13 1.46
N ASP A 80 -14.19 22.42 1.67
CA ASP A 80 -12.90 22.88 2.23
C ASP A 80 -12.67 22.38 3.66
N ALA A 81 -13.72 22.22 4.47
CA ALA A 81 -13.60 21.74 5.85
C ALA A 81 -13.22 20.25 5.89
N ILE A 82 -13.79 19.43 5.00
CA ILE A 82 -13.43 18.03 4.86
C ILE A 82 -11.97 17.91 4.43
N ARG A 83 -11.54 18.70 3.42
CA ARG A 83 -10.13 18.69 2.99
C ARG A 83 -9.18 19.11 4.09
N ALA A 84 -9.50 20.16 4.84
CA ALA A 84 -8.66 20.63 5.94
C ALA A 84 -8.52 19.56 7.04
N GLY A 85 -9.64 18.91 7.41
CA GLY A 85 -9.62 17.78 8.34
C GLY A 85 -8.81 16.60 7.83
N GLY A 86 -8.88 16.31 6.53
CA GLY A 86 -8.10 15.26 5.87
C GLY A 86 -6.58 15.55 5.89
N VAL A 87 -6.19 16.79 5.64
CA VAL A 87 -4.79 17.23 5.71
C VAL A 87 -4.25 17.04 7.13
N GLU A 88 -4.98 17.49 8.15
CA GLU A 88 -4.59 17.32 9.56
C GLU A 88 -4.48 15.84 9.93
N TYR A 89 -5.46 15.03 9.50
CA TYR A 89 -5.49 13.59 9.72
C TYR A 89 -4.25 12.89 9.15
N LEU A 90 -3.91 13.14 7.90
CA LEU A 90 -2.73 12.57 7.24
C LEU A 90 -1.42 13.05 7.89
N GLN A 91 -1.33 14.33 8.25
CA GLN A 91 -0.19 14.87 8.97
C GLN A 91 0.02 14.18 10.33
N ASN A 92 -1.07 13.87 11.04
CA ASN A 92 -1.00 13.14 12.31
C ASN A 92 -0.54 11.69 12.10
N ILE A 93 -1.00 11.01 11.05
CA ILE A 93 -0.49 9.67 10.68
C ILE A 93 1.01 9.73 10.41
N VAL A 94 1.48 10.67 9.60
CA VAL A 94 2.91 10.85 9.31
C VAL A 94 3.73 11.02 10.60
N ARG A 95 3.24 11.82 11.57
CA ARG A 95 3.92 11.98 12.87
C ARG A 95 3.97 10.67 13.66
N LYS A 96 2.88 9.89 13.67
CA LYS A 96 2.84 8.59 14.35
C LYS A 96 3.80 7.58 13.73
N ILE A 97 3.88 7.57 12.40
CA ILE A 97 4.85 6.76 11.66
C ILE A 97 6.29 7.19 12.02
N ALA A 98 6.56 8.50 12.11
CA ALA A 98 7.87 9.01 12.52
C ALA A 98 8.23 8.61 13.96
N VAL A 99 7.27 8.56 14.89
CA VAL A 99 7.47 8.04 16.26
C VAL A 99 7.94 6.58 16.25
N MET A 100 7.53 5.82 15.25
CA MET A 100 7.95 4.43 15.03
C MET A 100 9.16 4.31 14.09
N GLU A 101 9.86 5.41 13.82
CA GLU A 101 11.02 5.47 12.92
C GLU A 101 10.71 4.90 11.52
N GLY A 102 9.44 5.05 11.09
CA GLY A 102 8.98 4.60 9.78
C GLY A 102 9.43 5.53 8.67
N GLU A 103 9.86 4.96 7.55
CA GLU A 103 10.41 5.71 6.42
C GLU A 103 9.41 5.88 5.27
N LEU A 104 8.34 5.09 5.25
CA LEU A 104 7.40 5.02 4.15
C LEU A 104 5.96 4.89 4.65
N PHE A 105 5.08 5.63 4.00
CA PHE A 105 3.63 5.58 4.16
C PHE A 105 2.99 5.53 2.77
N SER A 106 2.16 4.54 2.51
CA SER A 106 1.65 4.25 1.17
C SER A 106 0.13 4.13 1.12
N GLY A 107 -0.40 3.84 -0.06
CA GLY A 107 -1.82 3.58 -0.28
C GLY A 107 -2.57 4.71 -0.96
N VAL A 108 -3.90 4.70 -0.86
CA VAL A 108 -4.78 5.77 -1.35
C VAL A 108 -4.77 6.90 -0.33
N THR A 109 -3.70 7.70 -0.34
CA THR A 109 -3.47 8.82 0.59
C THR A 109 -3.96 10.16 0.05
N TYR A 110 -4.28 10.24 -1.24
CA TYR A 110 -4.50 11.44 -2.03
C TYR A 110 -5.99 11.75 -2.30
N ALA A 111 -6.89 10.85 -1.97
CA ALA A 111 -8.34 11.01 -2.11
C ALA A 111 -9.05 10.06 -1.15
N GLY A 112 -10.35 10.27 -0.92
CA GLY A 112 -11.17 9.28 -0.24
C GLY A 112 -11.17 7.95 -1.00
N TRP A 113 -10.87 6.85 -0.31
CA TRP A 113 -10.87 5.52 -0.89
C TRP A 113 -12.29 5.05 -1.19
N GLY A 114 -12.50 4.57 -2.41
CA GLY A 114 -13.79 4.16 -2.93
C GLY A 114 -14.34 5.14 -3.99
N VAL A 115 -15.49 4.79 -4.55
CA VAL A 115 -16.15 5.61 -5.56
C VAL A 115 -16.90 6.76 -4.88
N PRO A 116 -16.70 8.02 -5.32
CA PRO A 116 -17.46 9.17 -4.80
C PRO A 116 -18.97 8.97 -4.97
N SER A 117 -19.75 9.48 -4.02
CA SER A 117 -21.21 9.44 -4.07
C SER A 117 -21.85 10.44 -5.05
N TYR A 118 -21.03 11.22 -5.76
CA TYR A 118 -21.42 12.21 -6.75
C TYR A 118 -20.83 11.91 -8.13
N PHE A 119 -21.42 12.50 -9.15
CA PHE A 119 -20.99 12.29 -10.53
C PHE A 119 -19.63 12.94 -10.81
N VAL A 120 -18.71 12.17 -11.40
CA VAL A 120 -17.37 12.61 -11.79
C VAL A 120 -17.23 12.50 -13.31
N ASP A 121 -17.30 13.65 -13.99
CA ASP A 121 -16.89 13.78 -15.39
C ASP A 121 -15.41 14.18 -15.51
N ALA A 122 -14.94 14.36 -16.74
CA ALA A 122 -13.54 14.73 -16.98
C ALA A 122 -13.17 16.07 -16.33
N ALA A 123 -14.10 17.05 -16.30
CA ALA A 123 -13.86 18.35 -15.68
C ALA A 123 -13.82 18.25 -14.16
N GLU A 124 -14.67 17.41 -13.56
CA GLU A 124 -14.62 17.16 -12.11
C GLU A 124 -13.37 16.36 -11.72
N LYS A 125 -12.94 15.39 -12.53
CA LYS A 125 -11.67 14.68 -12.29
C LYS A 125 -10.49 15.67 -12.21
N GLU A 126 -10.41 16.65 -13.09
CA GLU A 126 -9.38 17.70 -13.02
C GLU A 126 -9.52 18.60 -11.78
N ARG A 127 -10.74 18.91 -11.34
CA ARG A 127 -10.95 19.66 -10.09
C ARG A 127 -10.55 18.84 -8.85
N LEU A 128 -10.89 17.55 -8.82
CA LEU A 128 -10.45 16.63 -7.76
C LEU A 128 -8.92 16.56 -7.71
N PHE A 129 -8.28 16.43 -8.87
CA PHE A 129 -6.84 16.42 -8.99
C PHE A 129 -6.21 17.69 -8.40
N ALA A 130 -6.69 18.87 -8.79
CA ALA A 130 -6.15 20.13 -8.30
C ALA A 130 -6.31 20.30 -6.78
N ARG A 131 -7.50 19.96 -6.22
CA ARG A 131 -7.75 20.02 -4.77
C ARG A 131 -6.86 19.03 -4.00
N SER A 132 -6.72 17.82 -4.52
CA SER A 132 -5.85 16.80 -3.94
C SER A 132 -4.39 17.25 -3.90
N VAL A 133 -3.88 17.79 -5.00
CA VAL A 133 -2.51 18.32 -5.08
C VAL A 133 -2.27 19.42 -4.04
N ASP A 134 -3.17 20.42 -3.97
CA ASP A 134 -3.09 21.51 -2.97
C ASP A 134 -3.07 20.96 -1.52
N SER A 135 -3.92 19.99 -1.25
CA SER A 135 -3.97 19.34 0.06
C SER A 135 -2.71 18.55 0.37
N MET A 136 -2.25 17.74 -0.58
CA MET A 136 -1.06 16.92 -0.38
C MET A 136 0.22 17.74 -0.27
N GLN A 137 0.34 18.88 -0.95
CA GLN A 137 1.44 19.81 -0.73
C GLN A 137 1.54 20.26 0.74
N LYS A 138 0.41 20.46 1.42
CA LYS A 138 0.36 20.76 2.86
C LYS A 138 0.78 19.55 3.71
N VAL A 139 0.37 18.34 3.34
CA VAL A 139 0.79 17.10 4.00
C VAL A 139 2.30 16.92 3.86
N MET A 140 2.86 17.19 2.67
CA MET A 140 4.29 17.06 2.39
C MET A 140 5.15 17.95 3.28
N THR A 141 4.66 19.10 3.78
CA THR A 141 5.42 19.93 4.71
C THR A 141 5.80 19.18 6.01
N VAL A 142 4.90 18.29 6.47
CA VAL A 142 5.16 17.44 7.64
C VAL A 142 6.00 16.23 7.22
N ALA A 143 5.68 15.59 6.11
CA ALA A 143 6.43 14.44 5.61
C ALA A 143 7.92 14.78 5.40
N GLU A 144 8.23 15.94 4.83
CA GLU A 144 9.60 16.41 4.62
C GLU A 144 10.34 16.71 5.92
N ARG A 145 9.64 17.24 6.93
CA ARG A 145 10.22 17.51 8.25
C ARG A 145 10.51 16.22 9.00
N GLU A 146 9.61 15.25 8.95
CA GLU A 146 9.74 13.97 9.64
C GLU A 146 10.58 12.94 8.84
N GLY A 147 10.92 13.23 7.57
CA GLY A 147 11.70 12.33 6.73
C GLY A 147 10.91 11.10 6.22
N VAL A 148 9.57 11.17 6.21
CA VAL A 148 8.70 10.07 5.76
C VAL A 148 8.34 10.25 4.29
N THR A 149 8.60 9.24 3.47
CA THR A 149 8.12 9.19 2.08
C THR A 149 6.63 8.84 2.09
N VAL A 150 5.79 9.66 1.44
CA VAL A 150 4.38 9.35 1.23
C VAL A 150 4.18 8.95 -0.23
N CYS A 151 3.69 7.74 -0.46
CA CYS A 151 3.46 7.24 -1.81
C CYS A 151 1.99 7.40 -2.22
N CYS A 152 1.77 7.82 -3.46
CA CYS A 152 0.47 7.68 -4.09
C CYS A 152 0.40 6.32 -4.78
N GLU A 153 -0.57 5.52 -4.43
CA GLU A 153 -0.85 4.24 -5.07
C GLU A 153 -1.77 4.44 -6.29
N ALA A 154 -1.37 3.90 -7.43
CA ALA A 154 -2.27 3.80 -8.57
C ALA A 154 -3.22 2.61 -8.35
N VAL A 155 -4.49 2.90 -8.07
CA VAL A 155 -5.52 1.88 -7.80
C VAL A 155 -6.51 1.76 -8.95
N ASN A 156 -7.22 0.64 -9.02
CA ASN A 156 -8.21 0.42 -10.05
C ASN A 156 -9.41 1.39 -9.96
N ARG A 157 -10.13 1.52 -11.07
CA ARG A 157 -11.31 2.42 -11.23
C ARG A 157 -12.46 2.17 -10.27
N PHE A 158 -12.50 1.04 -9.60
CA PHE A 158 -13.53 0.71 -8.61
C PHE A 158 -13.18 1.21 -7.21
N GLU A 159 -11.92 1.66 -7.02
CA GLU A 159 -11.40 2.12 -5.73
C GLU A 159 -11.04 3.61 -5.68
N SER A 160 -10.78 4.23 -6.84
CA SER A 160 -10.62 5.69 -6.94
C SER A 160 -10.85 6.16 -8.38
N PRO A 161 -11.41 7.35 -8.59
CA PRO A 161 -11.48 7.96 -9.92
C PRO A 161 -10.23 8.76 -10.30
N LEU A 162 -9.25 8.94 -9.39
CA LEU A 162 -8.27 10.01 -9.52
C LEU A 162 -6.94 9.57 -10.12
N VAL A 163 -6.33 8.51 -9.59
CA VAL A 163 -5.03 7.98 -10.05
C VAL A 163 -5.18 6.48 -10.29
N ASN A 164 -5.26 6.07 -11.56
CA ASN A 164 -5.50 4.69 -11.92
C ASN A 164 -4.32 4.03 -12.63
N THR A 165 -3.45 4.82 -13.27
CA THR A 165 -2.32 4.30 -14.04
C THR A 165 -0.98 4.86 -13.56
N ALA A 166 0.10 4.18 -13.95
CA ALA A 166 1.46 4.64 -13.74
C ALA A 166 1.69 6.06 -14.29
N ALA A 167 1.13 6.36 -15.48
CA ALA A 167 1.23 7.68 -16.09
C ALA A 167 0.50 8.76 -15.26
N GLU A 168 -0.68 8.45 -14.73
CA GLU A 168 -1.41 9.37 -13.84
C GLU A 168 -0.69 9.55 -12.50
N ALA A 169 -0.08 8.49 -11.94
CA ALA A 169 0.73 8.58 -10.72
C ALA A 169 1.97 9.46 -10.91
N ILE A 170 2.63 9.37 -12.07
CA ILE A 170 3.75 10.27 -12.43
C ILE A 170 3.27 11.72 -12.50
N ARG A 171 2.18 11.98 -13.24
CA ARG A 171 1.58 13.32 -13.34
C ARG A 171 1.24 13.89 -11.96
N TYR A 172 0.70 13.03 -11.09
CA TYR A 172 0.33 13.41 -9.74
C TYR A 172 1.55 13.75 -8.89
N ALA A 173 2.55 12.90 -8.86
CA ALA A 173 3.79 13.12 -8.12
C ALA A 173 4.53 14.39 -8.60
N ASP A 174 4.53 14.65 -9.92
CA ASP A 174 5.10 15.87 -10.50
C ASP A 174 4.35 17.14 -10.05
N ALA A 175 3.02 17.09 -10.00
CA ALA A 175 2.20 18.20 -9.56
C ALA A 175 2.35 18.50 -8.06
N VAL A 176 2.44 17.47 -7.20
CA VAL A 176 2.70 17.63 -5.77
C VAL A 176 4.10 18.20 -5.53
N ASN A 177 5.09 17.84 -6.35
CA ASN A 177 6.43 18.41 -6.40
C ASN A 177 7.14 18.45 -5.03
N SER A 178 7.20 17.31 -4.34
CA SER A 178 7.91 17.15 -3.07
C SER A 178 9.01 16.09 -3.20
N LYS A 179 10.12 16.26 -2.49
CA LYS A 179 11.17 15.23 -2.38
C LYS A 179 10.71 13.97 -1.64
N CYS A 180 9.62 14.08 -0.87
CA CYS A 180 9.05 13.00 -0.07
C CYS A 180 7.81 12.37 -0.74
N ILE A 181 7.43 12.76 -1.98
CA ILE A 181 6.39 12.05 -2.73
C ILE A 181 7.01 10.85 -3.46
N GLY A 182 6.36 9.71 -3.38
CA GLY A 182 6.72 8.48 -4.09
C GLY A 182 5.55 7.91 -4.89
N ILE A 183 5.85 6.93 -5.74
CA ILE A 183 4.82 6.17 -6.47
C ILE A 183 4.80 4.75 -5.92
N HIS A 184 3.61 4.25 -5.69
CA HIS A 184 3.31 2.87 -5.36
C HIS A 184 2.53 2.23 -6.51
N LEU A 185 2.95 1.05 -6.93
CA LEU A 185 2.25 0.22 -7.91
C LEU A 185 1.90 -1.13 -7.28
N ASP A 186 0.70 -1.61 -7.54
CA ASP A 186 0.21 -2.93 -7.15
C ASP A 186 -0.21 -3.73 -8.38
N THR A 187 0.28 -4.94 -8.53
CA THR A 187 0.02 -5.81 -9.69
C THR A 187 -1.45 -6.16 -9.86
N TYR A 188 -2.24 -6.24 -8.78
CA TYR A 188 -3.69 -6.44 -8.87
C TYR A 188 -4.38 -5.26 -9.55
N HIS A 189 -4.05 -4.04 -9.15
CA HIS A 189 -4.62 -2.84 -9.76
C HIS A 189 -4.14 -2.64 -11.18
N MET A 190 -2.86 -2.85 -11.44
CA MET A 190 -2.25 -2.74 -12.78
C MET A 190 -2.88 -3.74 -13.77
N ASN A 191 -3.24 -4.95 -13.34
CA ASN A 191 -3.92 -5.94 -14.19
C ASN A 191 -5.25 -5.43 -14.75
N ILE A 192 -5.91 -4.48 -14.09
CA ILE A 192 -7.18 -3.91 -14.52
C ILE A 192 -6.97 -2.69 -15.42
N GLU A 193 -5.97 -1.87 -15.12
CA GLU A 193 -5.83 -0.52 -15.69
C GLU A 193 -4.72 -0.39 -16.74
N GLU A 194 -3.67 -1.21 -16.69
CA GLU A 194 -2.53 -1.09 -17.58
C GLU A 194 -2.63 -2.02 -18.78
N ASN A 195 -2.14 -1.58 -19.93
CA ASN A 195 -2.03 -2.42 -21.12
C ASN A 195 -0.87 -3.43 -21.02
N SER A 196 0.19 -3.11 -20.29
CA SER A 196 1.33 -3.95 -19.96
C SER A 196 1.85 -3.53 -18.57
N ILE A 197 1.91 -4.47 -17.66
CA ILE A 197 2.42 -4.25 -16.31
C ILE A 197 3.92 -3.92 -16.36
N GLY A 198 4.68 -4.63 -17.20
CA GLY A 198 6.11 -4.39 -17.35
C GLY A 198 6.42 -3.00 -17.90
N ASP A 199 5.68 -2.52 -18.90
CA ASP A 199 5.90 -1.18 -19.46
C ASP A 199 5.53 -0.08 -18.45
N ALA A 200 4.49 -0.27 -17.66
CA ALA A 200 4.12 0.65 -16.60
C ALA A 200 5.21 0.73 -15.51
N ILE A 201 5.80 -0.39 -15.11
CA ILE A 201 6.95 -0.43 -14.18
C ILE A 201 8.15 0.33 -14.77
N ARG A 202 8.49 0.07 -16.04
CA ARG A 202 9.59 0.77 -16.75
C ARG A 202 9.34 2.28 -16.83
N LEU A 203 8.10 2.69 -17.11
CA LEU A 203 7.70 4.09 -17.19
C LEU A 203 7.92 4.83 -15.86
N VAL A 204 7.57 4.23 -14.73
CA VAL A 204 7.78 4.83 -13.40
C VAL A 204 9.27 4.87 -13.05
N GLY A 205 10.01 3.83 -13.38
CA GLY A 205 11.45 3.78 -13.17
C GLY A 205 11.87 4.06 -11.73
N SER A 206 12.84 4.94 -11.52
CA SER A 206 13.41 5.26 -10.19
C SER A 206 12.44 5.96 -9.22
N ARG A 207 11.28 6.43 -9.69
CA ARG A 207 10.23 7.01 -8.86
C ARG A 207 9.41 5.96 -8.12
N LEU A 208 9.50 4.67 -8.50
CA LEU A 208 8.85 3.56 -7.81
C LEU A 208 9.46 3.42 -6.41
N ARG A 209 8.66 3.69 -5.38
CA ARG A 209 9.10 3.69 -3.99
C ARG A 209 8.56 2.53 -3.20
N HIS A 210 7.40 2.01 -3.59
CA HIS A 210 6.76 0.86 -2.99
C HIS A 210 6.15 -0.02 -4.08
N PHE A 211 6.13 -1.33 -3.85
CA PHE A 211 5.59 -2.27 -4.83
C PHE A 211 4.82 -3.38 -4.12
N HIS A 212 3.53 -3.46 -4.42
CA HIS A 212 2.68 -4.54 -3.97
C HIS A 212 2.54 -5.64 -5.01
N THR A 213 2.48 -6.87 -4.52
CA THR A 213 2.23 -8.06 -5.33
C THR A 213 0.97 -8.77 -4.86
N GLY A 214 0.07 -8.99 -5.80
CA GLY A 214 -1.15 -9.79 -5.66
C GLY A 214 -1.52 -10.34 -7.03
N GLU A 215 -2.24 -11.44 -7.07
CA GLU A 215 -2.76 -11.96 -8.33
C GLU A 215 -3.92 -11.11 -8.86
N ASN A 216 -4.28 -11.37 -10.13
CA ASN A 216 -5.40 -10.73 -10.83
C ASN A 216 -6.74 -10.78 -10.06
N ASN A 217 -6.87 -11.60 -9.06
CA ASN A 217 -8.09 -11.81 -8.25
C ASN A 217 -7.84 -11.73 -6.74
N ARG A 218 -6.79 -11.01 -6.32
CA ARG A 218 -6.35 -10.91 -4.92
C ARG A 218 -5.84 -12.23 -4.30
N ASN A 219 -5.63 -13.28 -5.11
CA ASN A 219 -5.00 -14.50 -4.64
C ASN A 219 -3.49 -14.30 -4.43
N VAL A 220 -2.85 -15.31 -3.89
CA VAL A 220 -1.40 -15.39 -3.70
C VAL A 220 -0.69 -15.36 -5.06
N PRO A 221 0.36 -14.54 -5.24
CA PRO A 221 1.25 -14.59 -6.40
C PRO A 221 1.63 -16.02 -6.81
N GLY A 222 1.46 -16.34 -8.09
CA GLY A 222 1.63 -17.68 -8.64
C GLY A 222 0.39 -18.59 -8.56
N ARG A 223 -0.73 -18.12 -8.00
CA ARG A 223 -2.01 -18.84 -7.97
C ARG A 223 -3.04 -18.30 -8.98
N GLY A 224 -2.65 -17.36 -9.84
CA GLY A 224 -3.49 -16.76 -10.88
C GLY A 224 -2.87 -16.84 -12.26
N HIS A 225 -2.97 -15.77 -13.03
CA HIS A 225 -2.54 -15.75 -14.44
C HIS A 225 -1.62 -14.57 -14.81
N LEU A 226 -1.13 -13.80 -13.82
CA LEU A 226 -0.22 -12.71 -14.13
C LEU A 226 1.12 -13.24 -14.67
N ASP A 227 1.70 -12.52 -15.62
CA ASP A 227 3.03 -12.81 -16.14
C ASP A 227 4.13 -12.30 -15.19
N TRP A 228 4.48 -13.14 -14.23
CA TRP A 228 5.51 -12.81 -13.23
C TRP A 228 6.91 -12.66 -13.84
N ASP A 229 7.17 -13.26 -15.00
CA ASP A 229 8.41 -13.05 -15.73
C ASP A 229 8.49 -11.62 -16.31
N GLU A 230 7.41 -11.12 -16.91
CA GLU A 230 7.32 -9.72 -17.33
C GLU A 230 7.52 -8.75 -16.15
N ILE A 231 6.85 -9.00 -15.03
CA ILE A 231 6.88 -8.13 -13.85
C ILE A 231 8.28 -8.05 -13.25
N PHE A 232 8.89 -9.20 -12.92
CA PHE A 232 10.21 -9.20 -12.28
C PHE A 232 11.34 -8.81 -13.21
N SER A 233 11.25 -9.09 -14.53
CA SER A 233 12.22 -8.57 -15.50
C SER A 233 12.18 -7.04 -15.54
N ALA A 234 10.99 -6.44 -15.55
CA ALA A 234 10.84 -4.98 -15.56
C ALA A 234 11.39 -4.34 -14.26
N LEU A 235 11.12 -4.94 -13.09
CA LEU A 235 11.70 -4.48 -11.82
C LEU A 235 13.23 -4.56 -11.82
N ALA A 236 13.81 -5.63 -12.38
CA ALA A 236 15.26 -5.79 -12.49
C ALA A 236 15.85 -4.75 -13.46
N GLU A 237 15.21 -4.52 -14.62
CA GLU A 237 15.65 -3.55 -15.63
C GLU A 237 15.72 -2.12 -15.09
N ILE A 238 14.75 -1.71 -14.24
CA ILE A 238 14.79 -0.39 -13.59
C ILE A 238 15.73 -0.34 -12.38
N GLY A 239 16.37 -1.45 -12.02
CA GLY A 239 17.25 -1.56 -10.85
C GLY A 239 16.51 -1.39 -9.53
N TYR A 240 15.28 -1.89 -9.40
CA TYR A 240 14.49 -1.77 -8.18
C TYR A 240 15.11 -2.52 -7.02
N LYS A 241 15.50 -1.80 -5.96
CA LYS A 241 16.18 -2.35 -4.75
C LYS A 241 15.42 -2.05 -3.46
N ARG A 242 14.14 -1.72 -3.56
CA ARG A 242 13.30 -1.41 -2.40
C ARG A 242 12.48 -2.60 -1.99
N ASP A 243 11.62 -2.39 -1.01
CA ASP A 243 10.74 -3.39 -0.43
C ASP A 243 9.69 -3.88 -1.44
N ILE A 244 9.39 -5.18 -1.40
CA ILE A 244 8.30 -5.80 -2.13
C ILE A 244 7.38 -6.41 -1.07
N VAL A 245 6.15 -5.93 -1.01
CA VAL A 245 5.16 -6.42 -0.05
C VAL A 245 4.04 -7.12 -0.79
N SER A 246 3.64 -8.28 -0.31
CA SER A 246 2.51 -9.00 -0.89
C SER A 246 1.23 -8.67 -0.15
N GLU A 247 0.17 -8.36 -0.94
CA GLU A 247 -1.12 -7.93 -0.45
C GLU A 247 -2.28 -8.80 -0.99
N PRO A 248 -2.26 -10.12 -0.81
CA PRO A 248 -3.41 -10.94 -1.11
C PRO A 248 -4.50 -10.80 -0.04
N PHE A 249 -5.75 -10.92 -0.45
CA PHE A 249 -6.90 -10.95 0.43
C PHE A 249 -7.71 -12.22 0.19
N LEU A 250 -7.49 -13.23 1.01
CA LEU A 250 -7.96 -14.60 0.75
C LEU A 250 -9.30 -14.92 1.40
N GLN A 251 -9.74 -14.10 2.36
CA GLN A 251 -10.84 -14.40 3.24
C GLN A 251 -11.99 -13.41 3.06
N MET A 252 -13.20 -13.92 2.95
CA MET A 252 -14.40 -13.07 3.02
C MET A 252 -14.80 -12.77 4.47
N GLY A 253 -15.71 -11.84 4.62
CA GLY A 253 -16.36 -11.52 5.90
C GLY A 253 -15.58 -10.47 6.71
N ASP A 254 -16.19 -10.12 7.81
CA ASP A 254 -15.76 -9.07 8.73
C ASP A 254 -15.47 -7.71 8.02
N GLU A 255 -14.78 -6.83 8.70
CA GLU A 255 -14.53 -5.44 8.28
C GLU A 255 -13.71 -5.38 6.98
N VAL A 256 -12.58 -6.07 6.95
CA VAL A 256 -11.65 -6.04 5.81
C VAL A 256 -12.28 -6.62 4.55
N GLY A 257 -12.85 -7.82 4.63
CA GLY A 257 -13.48 -8.46 3.47
C GLY A 257 -14.64 -7.64 2.90
N TYR A 258 -15.38 -6.93 3.77
CA TYR A 258 -16.44 -6.02 3.35
C TYR A 258 -15.87 -4.79 2.61
N ASP A 259 -14.86 -4.14 3.17
CA ASP A 259 -14.30 -2.90 2.62
C ASP A 259 -13.61 -3.13 1.27
N ILE A 260 -12.86 -4.25 1.13
CA ILE A 260 -12.17 -4.61 -0.11
C ILE A 260 -13.03 -5.46 -1.06
N ARG A 261 -14.28 -5.73 -0.71
CA ARG A 261 -15.28 -6.43 -1.54
C ARG A 261 -14.90 -7.86 -1.92
N VAL A 262 -14.34 -8.59 -0.97
CA VAL A 262 -14.12 -10.03 -1.08
C VAL A 262 -15.37 -10.77 -0.64
N TRP A 263 -16.19 -11.18 -1.63
CA TRP A 263 -17.52 -11.79 -1.42
C TRP A 263 -17.50 -13.33 -1.41
N ARG A 264 -16.33 -13.92 -1.41
CA ARG A 264 -16.11 -15.37 -1.27
C ARG A 264 -14.73 -15.62 -0.68
N ASP A 265 -14.55 -16.72 0.02
CA ASP A 265 -13.21 -17.19 0.37
C ASP A 265 -12.47 -17.56 -0.94
N ILE A 266 -11.30 -16.95 -1.15
CA ILE A 266 -10.42 -17.26 -2.28
C ILE A 266 -9.65 -18.54 -1.97
N LEU A 267 -9.19 -18.68 -0.73
CA LEU A 267 -8.66 -19.92 -0.19
C LEU A 267 -9.79 -20.73 0.44
N GLU A 268 -10.09 -21.88 -0.11
CA GLU A 268 -11.12 -22.77 0.45
C GLU A 268 -10.75 -23.20 1.87
N ASN A 269 -11.67 -23.02 2.83
CA ASN A 269 -11.46 -23.29 4.27
C ASN A 269 -10.18 -22.64 4.82
N PRO A 270 -10.11 -21.31 4.97
CA PRO A 270 -8.90 -20.58 5.32
C PRO A 270 -8.57 -20.71 6.82
N THR A 271 -8.09 -21.88 7.24
CA THR A 271 -7.55 -22.05 8.59
C THR A 271 -6.19 -21.35 8.71
N GLU A 272 -5.76 -21.05 9.94
CA GLU A 272 -4.48 -20.37 10.17
C GLU A 272 -3.31 -21.16 9.58
N GLU A 273 -3.30 -22.50 9.72
CA GLU A 273 -2.27 -23.36 9.18
C GLU A 273 -2.21 -23.33 7.63
N ARG A 274 -3.38 -23.25 6.98
CA ARG A 274 -3.44 -23.14 5.53
C ARG A 274 -3.00 -21.78 5.04
N LEU A 275 -3.37 -20.72 5.74
CA LEU A 275 -2.87 -19.37 5.46
C LEU A 275 -1.35 -19.30 5.62
N ASP A 276 -0.81 -19.87 6.70
CA ASP A 276 0.64 -19.93 6.92
C ASP A 276 1.37 -20.74 5.83
N ALA A 277 0.77 -21.82 5.35
CA ALA A 277 1.32 -22.59 4.21
C ALA A 277 1.32 -21.78 2.90
N GLU A 278 0.25 -21.03 2.62
CA GLU A 278 0.20 -20.15 1.44
C GLU A 278 1.17 -18.95 1.59
N ALA A 279 1.35 -18.41 2.80
CA ALA A 279 2.36 -17.37 3.04
C ALA A 279 3.79 -17.90 2.82
N ALA A 280 4.09 -19.12 3.26
CA ALA A 280 5.38 -19.75 2.98
C ALA A 280 5.60 -20.00 1.47
N PHE A 281 4.58 -20.49 0.77
CA PHE A 281 4.63 -20.65 -0.70
C PHE A 281 4.90 -19.31 -1.39
N LEU A 282 4.18 -18.25 -1.01
CA LEU A 282 4.34 -16.89 -1.54
C LEU A 282 5.77 -16.38 -1.37
N LEU A 283 6.33 -16.56 -0.18
CA LEU A 283 7.71 -16.14 0.12
C LEU A 283 8.72 -16.86 -0.77
N ASP A 284 8.58 -18.18 -0.91
CA ASP A 284 9.48 -18.99 -1.74
C ASP A 284 9.32 -18.66 -3.24
N PHE A 285 8.09 -18.45 -3.70
CA PHE A 285 7.78 -18.01 -5.06
C PHE A 285 8.50 -16.69 -5.37
N THR A 286 8.34 -15.69 -4.52
CA THR A 286 8.94 -14.36 -4.71
C THR A 286 10.47 -14.44 -4.66
N LYS A 287 11.06 -15.18 -3.69
CA LYS A 287 12.51 -15.43 -3.62
C LYS A 287 13.05 -16.11 -4.88
N GLY A 288 12.26 -17.02 -5.47
CA GLY A 288 12.60 -17.67 -6.73
C GLY A 288 12.79 -16.67 -7.88
N TYR A 289 11.87 -15.72 -8.01
CA TYR A 289 11.95 -14.67 -9.03
C TYR A 289 13.08 -13.67 -8.75
N LEU A 290 13.27 -13.24 -7.49
CA LEU A 290 14.42 -12.39 -7.13
C LEU A 290 15.74 -13.05 -7.54
N LYS A 291 15.91 -14.32 -7.21
CA LYS A 291 17.11 -15.09 -7.61
C LYS A 291 17.25 -15.20 -9.13
N LYS A 292 16.15 -15.45 -9.86
CA LYS A 292 16.14 -15.59 -11.33
C LYS A 292 16.63 -14.31 -12.01
N TYR A 293 16.24 -13.15 -11.49
CA TYR A 293 16.56 -11.85 -12.10
C TYR A 293 17.71 -11.10 -11.39
N GLY A 294 18.38 -11.69 -10.41
CA GLY A 294 19.54 -11.11 -9.74
C GLY A 294 19.24 -9.89 -8.88
N MET A 295 18.07 -9.86 -8.27
CA MET A 295 17.55 -8.78 -7.43
C MET A 295 17.86 -8.97 -5.93
#